data_20fb00e04db17ce57fccbb4072588ed0
#
_entry.id   20fb00e04db17ce57fccbb4072588ed0
#
_cell.length_a   1.000
_cell.length_b   1.000
_cell.length_c   1.000
_cell.angle_alpha   90.00
_cell.angle_beta   90.00
_cell.angle_gamma   90.00
#
_symmetry.space_group_name_H-M   'P 1'
#
loop_
_entity.id
_entity.type
_entity.pdbx_description
1 polymer ?
#
loop_
_entity_poly.entity_id
_entity_poly.type
_entity_poly.pdbx_seq_one_letter_code
_entity_poly.pdbx_strand_id
1 'polypeptide(L)' 'MQIDNAPHLSKDATLVKIADKISNVSDVIKTPPPEWDQKRCTEYVDRAEAVINNCQKVNQDLENNFFELLIEYRKL' A
#
# COMPACT_ATOMS: atom_id res chain seq x y z
N MET A 1 10.92 -4.97 13.26
CA MET A 1 11.04 -4.37 12.93
C MET A 1 10.95 -3.40 12.74
N GLN A 2 10.64 -2.85 12.50
CA GLN A 2 10.93 -1.92 12.40
C GLN A 2 10.06 -0.98 11.81
N ILE A 3 8.74 -0.97 12.06
CA ILE A 3 7.75 0.03 11.72
C ILE A 3 8.11 1.36 12.29
N ASP A 4 8.68 1.32 13.47
CA ASP A 4 9.11 2.53 14.14
C ASP A 4 10.10 3.33 13.36
N ASN A 5 10.82 2.69 12.47
CA ASN A 5 11.85 3.37 11.70
C ASN A 5 11.33 4.03 10.45
N ALA A 6 10.08 3.81 10.10
CA ALA A 6 9.53 4.36 8.87
C ALA A 6 9.67 5.88 8.77
N PRO A 7 9.40 6.66 9.83
CA PRO A 7 9.57 8.10 9.72
C PRO A 7 11.01 8.57 9.57
N HIS A 8 11.95 7.68 9.83
CA HIS A 8 13.38 8.00 9.78
C HIS A 8 14.05 7.51 8.53
N LEU A 9 13.31 6.89 7.63
CA LEU A 9 13.88 6.40 6.37
C LEU A 9 14.23 7.57 5.47
N SER A 10 15.25 7.37 4.64
CA SER A 10 15.57 8.34 3.62
C SER A 10 14.42 8.43 2.61
N LYS A 11 14.43 9.49 1.79
CA LYS A 11 13.41 9.64 0.76
C LYS A 11 13.44 8.46 -0.21
N ASP A 12 14.64 8.01 -0.59
CA ASP A 12 14.76 6.90 -1.52
C ASP A 12 14.20 5.62 -0.92
N ALA A 13 14.50 5.34 0.34
CA ALA A 13 13.98 4.16 1.01
C ALA A 13 12.46 4.24 1.15
N THR A 14 11.93 5.43 1.42
CA THR A 14 10.49 5.62 1.53
C THR A 14 9.81 5.40 0.18
N LEU A 15 10.40 5.90 -0.90
CA LEU A 15 9.88 5.69 -2.25
C LEU A 15 9.82 4.21 -2.59
N VAL A 16 10.88 3.47 -2.28
CA VAL A 16 10.90 2.03 -2.54
C VAL A 16 9.81 1.34 -1.73
N LYS A 17 9.63 1.72 -0.48
CA LYS A 17 8.62 1.12 0.36
C LYS A 17 7.21 1.37 -0.18
N ILE A 18 6.94 2.60 -0.60
CA ILE A 18 5.63 2.93 -1.15
C ILE A 18 5.38 2.17 -2.46
N ALA A 19 6.38 2.15 -3.35
CA ALA A 19 6.25 1.44 -4.61
C ALA A 19 6.02 -0.05 -4.38
N ASP A 20 6.71 -0.63 -3.41
CA ASP A 20 6.55 -2.03 -3.08
C ASP A 20 5.13 -2.31 -2.57
N LYS A 21 4.59 -1.44 -1.72
CA LYS A 21 3.22 -1.59 -1.24
C LYS A 21 2.22 -1.48 -2.37
N ILE A 22 2.42 -0.54 -3.29
CA ILE A 22 1.55 -0.37 -4.44
C ILE A 22 1.54 -1.66 -5.28
N SER A 23 2.72 -2.21 -5.53
CA SER A 23 2.83 -3.45 -6.30
C SER A 23 2.12 -4.60 -5.60
N ASN A 24 2.35 -4.75 -4.30
CA ASN A 24 1.73 -5.83 -3.53
C ASN A 24 0.21 -5.69 -3.47
N VAL A 25 -0.29 -4.49 -3.26
CA VAL A 25 -1.72 -4.24 -3.22
C VAL A 25 -2.33 -4.50 -4.59
N SER A 26 -1.67 -4.05 -5.66
CA SER A 26 -2.14 -4.29 -7.01
C SER A 26 -2.26 -5.80 -7.28
N ASP A 27 -1.28 -6.58 -6.86
CA ASP A 27 -1.34 -8.03 -7.02
C ASP A 27 -2.52 -8.64 -6.27
N VAL A 28 -2.76 -8.19 -5.05
CA VAL A 28 -3.89 -8.70 -4.26
C VAL A 28 -5.22 -8.34 -4.92
N ILE A 29 -5.32 -7.14 -5.47
CA ILE A 29 -6.54 -6.69 -6.12
C ILE A 29 -6.80 -7.47 -7.40
N LYS A 30 -5.77 -7.66 -8.21
CA LYS A 30 -5.91 -8.29 -9.53
C LYS A 30 -5.90 -9.80 -9.47
N THR A 31 -5.08 -10.36 -8.60
CA THR A 31 -4.90 -11.79 -8.48
C THR A 31 -4.80 -12.17 -7.01
N PRO A 32 -5.92 -12.12 -6.29
CA PRO A 32 -5.87 -12.44 -4.86
C PRO A 32 -5.45 -13.88 -4.63
N PRO A 33 -4.70 -14.15 -3.55
CA PRO A 33 -4.35 -15.52 -3.21
C PRO A 33 -5.61 -16.38 -3.05
N PRO A 34 -5.61 -17.60 -3.55
CA PRO A 34 -6.82 -18.43 -3.50
C PRO A 34 -7.29 -18.76 -2.10
N GLU A 35 -6.38 -18.70 -1.12
CA GLU A 35 -6.72 -19.01 0.27
C GLU A 35 -7.34 -17.82 0.98
N TRP A 36 -7.29 -16.62 0.39
CA TRP A 36 -7.78 -15.42 1.05
C TRP A 36 -9.21 -15.15 0.64
N ASP A 37 -10.06 -14.91 1.62
CA ASP A 37 -11.41 -14.44 1.34
C ASP A 37 -11.36 -12.92 1.14
N GLN A 38 -12.50 -12.35 0.79
CA GLN A 38 -12.59 -10.93 0.52
C GLN A 38 -12.24 -10.10 1.76
N LYS A 39 -12.66 -10.57 2.93
CA LYS A 39 -12.36 -9.85 4.16
C LYS A 39 -10.86 -9.74 4.39
N ARG A 40 -10.13 -10.82 4.15
CA ARG A 40 -8.68 -10.81 4.33
C ARG A 40 -8.00 -9.88 3.35
N CYS A 41 -8.45 -9.88 2.09
CA CYS A 41 -7.92 -8.97 1.10
C CYS A 41 -8.16 -7.52 1.51
N THR A 42 -9.36 -7.22 1.98
CA THR A 42 -9.70 -5.88 2.43
C THR A 42 -8.85 -5.44 3.61
N GLU A 43 -8.62 -6.34 4.57
CA GLU A 43 -7.77 -6.03 5.70
C GLU A 43 -6.34 -5.71 5.25
N TYR A 44 -5.83 -6.48 4.30
CA TYR A 44 -4.50 -6.25 3.78
C TYR A 44 -4.40 -4.87 3.11
N VAL A 45 -5.39 -4.54 2.30
CA VAL A 45 -5.44 -3.25 1.60
C VAL A 45 -5.52 -2.10 2.61
N ASP A 46 -6.35 -2.25 3.64
CA ASP A 46 -6.49 -1.22 4.67
C ASP A 46 -5.19 -1.01 5.44
N ARG A 47 -4.47 -2.09 5.73
CA ARG A 47 -3.17 -1.97 6.39
C ARG A 47 -2.16 -1.24 5.53
N ALA A 48 -2.14 -1.56 4.24
CA ALA A 48 -1.24 -0.88 3.32
C ALA A 48 -1.55 0.60 3.26
N GLU A 49 -2.82 0.96 3.26
CA GLU A 49 -3.23 2.36 3.29
C GLU A 49 -2.69 3.06 4.54
N ALA A 50 -2.82 2.42 5.69
CA ALA A 50 -2.35 2.99 6.94
C ALA A 50 -0.83 3.20 6.92
N VAL A 51 -0.10 2.24 6.38
CA VAL A 51 1.35 2.36 6.26
C VAL A 51 1.74 3.54 5.38
N ILE A 52 1.09 3.68 4.24
CA ILE A 52 1.41 4.75 3.31
C ILE A 52 1.04 6.11 3.89
N ASN A 53 -0.08 6.20 4.60
CA ASN A 53 -0.47 7.45 5.25
C ASN A 53 0.52 7.87 6.33
N ASN A 54 1.22 6.92 6.93
CA ASN A 54 2.20 7.22 7.98
C ASN A 54 3.61 7.45 7.43
N CYS A 55 3.83 7.24 6.14
CA CYS A 55 5.12 7.48 5.53
C CYS A 55 5.29 8.96 5.20
N GLN A 56 6.54 9.37 4.99
CA GLN A 56 6.82 10.72 4.56
C GLN A 56 6.18 10.98 3.20
N LYS A 57 5.75 12.20 2.99
CA LYS A 57 5.19 12.61 1.70
C LYS A 57 6.31 12.93 0.75
N VAL A 58 6.83 11.93 0.08
CA VAL A 58 7.99 12.10 -0.80
C VAL A 58 7.62 12.10 -2.28
N ASN A 59 6.46 11.56 -2.65
CA ASN A 59 6.05 11.52 -4.04
C ASN A 59 4.53 11.47 -4.14
N GLN A 60 3.95 12.61 -4.54
CA GLN A 60 2.51 12.72 -4.63
C GLN A 60 1.93 11.81 -5.71
N ASP A 61 2.65 11.62 -6.81
CA ASP A 61 2.16 10.79 -7.91
C ASP A 61 2.03 9.33 -7.49
N LEU A 62 2.98 8.81 -6.72
CA LEU A 62 2.89 7.45 -6.23
C LEU A 62 1.71 7.29 -5.26
N GLU A 63 1.51 8.27 -4.40
CA GLU A 63 0.38 8.23 -3.47
C GLU A 63 -0.94 8.27 -4.22
N ASN A 64 -1.03 9.12 -5.23
CA ASN A 64 -2.23 9.19 -6.05
C ASN A 64 -2.52 7.87 -6.76
N ASN A 65 -1.49 7.22 -7.29
CA ASN A 65 -1.65 5.91 -7.91
C ASN A 65 -2.20 4.89 -6.92
N PHE A 66 -1.68 4.91 -5.71
CA PHE A 66 -2.15 4.00 -4.69
C PHE A 66 -3.62 4.25 -4.35
N PHE A 67 -3.99 5.50 -4.17
CA PHE A 67 -5.38 5.83 -3.84
C PHE A 67 -6.33 5.50 -4.98
N GLU A 68 -5.89 5.65 -6.22
CA GLU A 68 -6.70 5.22 -7.36
C GLU A 68 -6.95 3.71 -7.34
N LEU A 69 -5.93 2.93 -7.00
CA LEU A 69 -6.11 1.49 -6.85
C LEU A 69 -7.14 1.17 -5.76
N LEU A 70 -7.08 1.88 -4.64
CA LEU A 70 -8.04 1.68 -3.57
C LEU A 70 -9.46 2.00 -4.03
N ILE A 71 -9.62 3.09 -4.74
CA ILE A 71 -10.94 3.49 -5.23
C ILE A 71 -11.49 2.41 -6.16
N GLU A 72 -10.70 1.92 -7.09
CA GLU A 72 -11.12 0.86 -7.98
C GLU A 72 -11.52 -0.40 -7.22
N TYR A 73 -10.70 -0.78 -6.25
CA TYR A 73 -10.99 -1.96 -5.46
C TYR A 73 -12.32 -1.82 -4.72
N ARG A 74 -12.56 -0.67 -4.12
CA ARG A 74 -13.76 -0.43 -3.32
C ARG A 74 -15.03 -0.29 -4.14
N LYS A 75 -14.89 -0.06 -5.43
CA LYS A 75 -16.04 -0.03 -6.33
C LYS A 75 -16.54 -1.42 -6.68
N LEU A 76 -15.68 -2.41 -6.57
CA LEU A 76 -16.05 -3.78 -6.84
C LEU A 76 -16.96 -4.31 -5.74
#